data_568187dfdeb9af2c529e71577a4d0883
#
_entry.id   568187dfdeb9af2c529e71577a4d0883
#
_cell.length_a   1.000
_cell.length_b   1.000
_cell.length_c   1.000
_cell.angle_alpha   90.00
_cell.angle_beta   90.00
_cell.angle_gamma   90.00
#
_symmetry.space_group_name_H-M   'P 1'
#
loop_
_entity.id
_entity.type
_entity.pdbx_description
1 polymer ?
#
loop_
_entity_poly.entity_id
_entity_poly.type
_entity_poly.pdbx_seq_one_letter_code
_entity_poly.pdbx_strand_id
1 'polypeptide(L)'
;MSEFTDREKKRLLQHFSNVDKSVFAIITPQQVDRGALMSRYSRTDKSMRKIFLDEFLKNKNRGEEFYTRVLLEYGDDSVAELGGAQIAIEGLSNIAVKKIEDRRIGLSYLEKSSRYVSWDKKINGEYKFYREPDIMKSRYADTYLDACNLDFDIYTKNIQSMLKLIREHDSIENYSFKDHIGKEKKFGQLNDSNDIKSARRIYNAATKAKALDALRSLLPASTLTNVGVTGNGRAFEYLLSIMFGSGLKEEQKLALKIKNELDTTIKSFVRRSNDKYGKILQKYLNDVKNNSSRLSKLHANGQSYRGSFVKLVNCETESDAINSVISALIYEQSPSIEFSHIQKNVKKITKKQKTQIINDYAKIRKNRRHRPPRAFEMTDYTFDLLTNYGMFRDFHRHRALTLERQLLTTDHSYHIPNEIMQLGIKKEFNECMENTKNVFEKIRKKLPEQAQYAVNFAYNYPYFMKLNLREATHLIELRTIPQGHIDYRKIAQKMYKLIEQKHPILSKILKYVDMNQYELERFESEKRTEEKRKKI
;
A
#
# COMPACT_ATOMS: atom_id res chain seq x y z
N MET A 1 -38.59 28.11 18.90
CA MET A 1 -39.03 26.85 19.55
C MET A 1 -38.10 25.73 19.07
N SER A 2 -37.78 24.76 19.93
CA SER A 2 -36.96 23.61 19.54
C SER A 2 -37.75 22.75 18.52
N GLU A 3 -37.10 22.34 17.44
CA GLU A 3 -37.70 21.48 16.41
C GLU A 3 -38.16 20.12 16.97
N PHE A 4 -37.60 19.71 18.14
CA PHE A 4 -37.84 18.39 18.76
C PHE A 4 -38.31 18.48 20.20
N THR A 5 -39.21 17.58 20.58
CA THR A 5 -39.60 17.36 21.99
C THR A 5 -38.45 16.70 22.78
N ASP A 6 -38.47 16.77 24.11
CA ASP A 6 -37.41 16.17 24.94
C ASP A 6 -37.32 14.64 24.78
N ARG A 7 -38.44 13.97 24.53
CA ARG A 7 -38.48 12.54 24.22
C ARG A 7 -37.81 12.23 22.90
N GLU A 8 -38.05 13.05 21.88
CA GLU A 8 -37.37 12.91 20.55
C GLU A 8 -35.89 13.20 20.66
N LYS A 9 -35.46 14.23 21.39
CA LYS A 9 -34.06 14.54 21.64
C LYS A 9 -33.32 13.37 22.28
N LYS A 10 -33.89 12.76 23.31
CA LYS A 10 -33.32 11.59 23.99
C LYS A 10 -33.13 10.40 23.03
N ARG A 11 -34.05 10.18 22.11
CA ARG A 11 -33.96 9.12 21.09
C ARG A 11 -32.90 9.47 20.05
N LEU A 12 -32.89 10.70 19.56
CA LEU A 12 -31.92 11.17 18.55
C LEU A 12 -30.46 11.13 19.04
N LEU A 13 -30.20 11.39 20.33
CA LEU A 13 -28.86 11.33 20.93
C LEU A 13 -28.24 9.93 20.92
N GLN A 14 -29.02 8.87 20.67
CA GLN A 14 -28.49 7.53 20.45
C GLN A 14 -27.92 7.33 19.03
N HIS A 15 -28.25 8.24 18.10
CA HIS A 15 -27.94 8.13 16.67
C HIS A 15 -27.17 9.34 16.13
N PHE A 16 -27.15 10.45 16.86
CA PHE A 16 -26.46 11.69 16.50
C PHE A 16 -25.70 12.24 17.70
N SER A 17 -24.54 12.82 17.46
CA SER A 17 -23.65 13.36 18.50
C SER A 17 -24.24 14.56 19.26
N ASN A 18 -25.23 15.24 18.69
CA ASN A 18 -26.02 16.31 19.30
C ASN A 18 -27.36 16.51 18.55
N VAL A 19 -28.27 17.32 19.11
CA VAL A 19 -29.60 17.59 18.53
C VAL A 19 -29.93 19.05 18.32
N ASP A 20 -29.03 19.95 18.74
CA ASP A 20 -29.23 21.40 18.80
C ASP A 20 -28.23 22.21 17.95
N LYS A 21 -27.15 21.58 17.48
CA LYS A 21 -26.12 22.26 16.67
C LYS A 21 -26.30 21.99 15.19
N SER A 22 -25.81 22.89 14.36
CA SER A 22 -25.83 22.77 12.89
C SER A 22 -24.85 21.72 12.34
N VAL A 23 -23.80 21.36 13.10
CA VAL A 23 -22.84 20.33 12.78
C VAL A 23 -22.93 19.18 13.79
N PHE A 24 -23.11 17.97 13.29
CA PHE A 24 -23.25 16.77 14.12
C PHE A 24 -22.74 15.53 13.38
N ALA A 25 -22.32 14.53 14.15
CA ALA A 25 -21.94 13.23 13.61
C ALA A 25 -23.13 12.27 13.62
N ILE A 26 -23.23 11.43 12.59
CA ILE A 26 -24.16 10.31 12.51
C ILE A 26 -23.47 9.12 13.17
N ILE A 27 -23.98 8.66 14.33
CA ILE A 27 -23.39 7.58 15.11
C ILE A 27 -24.24 6.31 15.13
N THR A 28 -25.35 6.27 14.35
CA THR A 28 -26.16 5.05 14.20
C THR A 28 -25.28 3.85 13.80
N PRO A 29 -25.48 2.66 14.41
CA PRO A 29 -24.61 1.51 14.14
C PRO A 29 -24.79 0.95 12.72
N GLN A 30 -26.00 0.98 12.16
CA GLN A 30 -26.28 0.44 10.83
C GLN A 30 -25.67 1.31 9.74
N GLN A 31 -24.70 0.75 9.03
CA GLN A 31 -23.96 1.47 8.00
C GLN A 31 -24.81 1.75 6.74
N VAL A 32 -25.71 0.84 6.40
CA VAL A 32 -26.65 1.02 5.27
C VAL A 32 -27.61 2.16 5.56
N ASP A 33 -28.09 2.29 6.80
CA ASP A 33 -28.93 3.41 7.23
C ASP A 33 -28.23 4.76 7.09
N ARG A 34 -26.91 4.84 7.37
CA ARG A 34 -26.14 6.07 7.19
C ARG A 34 -26.16 6.53 5.73
N GLY A 35 -25.89 5.62 4.80
CA GLY A 35 -25.91 5.92 3.37
C GLY A 35 -27.32 6.30 2.88
N ALA A 36 -28.32 5.51 3.27
CA ALA A 36 -29.71 5.76 2.91
C ALA A 36 -30.23 7.10 3.46
N LEU A 37 -29.89 7.42 4.73
CA LEU A 37 -30.25 8.68 5.37
C LEU A 37 -29.65 9.89 4.66
N MET A 38 -28.36 9.84 4.31
CA MET A 38 -27.68 10.90 3.56
C MET A 38 -28.30 11.09 2.16
N SER A 39 -28.60 10.00 1.47
CA SER A 39 -29.26 10.06 0.16
C SER A 39 -30.66 10.64 0.26
N ARG A 40 -31.43 10.24 1.28
CA ARG A 40 -32.78 10.77 1.52
C ARG A 40 -32.76 12.25 1.89
N TYR A 41 -31.78 12.65 2.72
CA TYR A 41 -31.59 14.04 3.13
C TYR A 41 -31.31 14.98 1.96
N SER A 42 -30.57 14.54 0.95
CA SER A 42 -30.28 15.36 -0.24
C SER A 42 -31.50 15.65 -1.13
N ARG A 43 -32.65 15.00 -0.87
CA ARG A 43 -33.85 15.06 -1.73
C ARG A 43 -35.10 15.53 -0.97
N THR A 44 -34.93 16.24 0.14
CA THR A 44 -36.03 16.78 0.96
C THR A 44 -35.58 18.06 1.67
N ASP A 45 -36.54 18.89 2.01
CA ASP A 45 -36.36 20.11 2.81
C ASP A 45 -36.29 19.86 4.34
N LYS A 46 -36.61 18.63 4.78
CA LYS A 46 -36.55 18.25 6.18
C LYS A 46 -35.14 18.16 6.71
N SER A 47 -34.95 18.49 8.00
CA SER A 47 -33.68 18.21 8.67
C SER A 47 -33.38 16.70 8.71
N MET A 48 -32.09 16.33 8.69
CA MET A 48 -31.67 14.92 8.72
C MET A 48 -32.20 14.18 9.94
N ARG A 49 -32.26 14.85 11.10
CA ARG A 49 -32.78 14.30 12.34
C ARG A 49 -34.30 14.06 12.26
N LYS A 50 -35.02 14.95 11.58
CA LYS A 50 -36.48 14.79 11.35
C LYS A 50 -36.77 13.61 10.43
N ILE A 51 -35.99 13.45 9.36
CA ILE A 51 -36.08 12.29 8.46
C ILE A 51 -35.81 11.00 9.25
N PHE A 52 -34.82 11.00 10.12
CA PHE A 52 -34.47 9.83 10.92
C PHE A 52 -35.60 9.43 11.85
N LEU A 53 -36.22 10.39 12.56
CA LEU A 53 -37.38 10.16 13.41
C LEU A 53 -38.58 9.62 12.62
N ASP A 54 -38.85 10.22 11.48
CA ASP A 54 -40.08 9.92 10.72
C ASP A 54 -39.98 8.57 9.98
N GLU A 55 -38.78 8.23 9.45
CA GLU A 55 -38.61 7.11 8.52
C GLU A 55 -37.80 5.96 9.11
N PHE A 56 -36.65 6.22 9.75
CA PHE A 56 -35.68 5.18 10.14
C PHE A 56 -35.95 4.60 11.54
N LEU A 57 -36.39 5.41 12.50
CA LEU A 57 -36.74 4.91 13.84
C LEU A 57 -37.97 4.01 13.86
N LYS A 58 -38.85 4.15 12.89
CA LYS A 58 -40.10 3.35 12.79
C LYS A 58 -39.87 2.02 12.06
N ASN A 59 -38.86 1.94 11.21
CA ASN A 59 -38.57 0.76 10.40
C ASN A 59 -37.09 0.41 10.50
N LYS A 60 -36.76 -0.69 11.16
CA LYS A 60 -35.37 -1.16 11.33
C LYS A 60 -34.68 -1.58 10.03
N ASN A 61 -35.44 -1.88 9.00
CA ASN A 61 -34.92 -2.29 7.67
C ASN A 61 -34.97 -1.15 6.65
N ARG A 62 -35.24 0.09 7.09
CA ARG A 62 -35.48 1.22 6.20
C ARG A 62 -34.32 1.49 5.25
N GLY A 63 -33.09 1.40 5.73
CA GLY A 63 -31.90 1.59 4.92
C GLY A 63 -31.77 0.55 3.81
N GLU A 64 -31.97 -0.73 4.12
CA GLU A 64 -31.95 -1.84 3.17
C GLU A 64 -33.04 -1.71 2.10
N GLU A 65 -34.28 -1.40 2.51
CA GLU A 65 -35.40 -1.18 1.60
C GLU A 65 -35.16 0.03 0.69
N PHE A 66 -34.70 1.14 1.29
CA PHE A 66 -34.40 2.36 0.54
C PHE A 66 -33.28 2.11 -0.48
N TYR A 67 -32.18 1.49 -0.10
CA TYR A 67 -31.06 1.21 -1.00
C TYR A 67 -31.48 0.25 -2.11
N THR A 68 -32.23 -0.79 -1.79
CA THR A 68 -32.73 -1.75 -2.79
C THR A 68 -33.60 -1.04 -3.83
N ARG A 69 -34.47 -0.13 -3.42
CA ARG A 69 -35.30 0.68 -4.33
C ARG A 69 -34.46 1.61 -5.19
N VAL A 70 -33.54 2.38 -4.58
CA VAL A 70 -32.66 3.30 -5.31
C VAL A 70 -31.80 2.56 -6.34
N LEU A 71 -31.28 1.39 -5.98
CA LEU A 71 -30.50 0.54 -6.88
C LEU A 71 -31.34 0.02 -8.06
N LEU A 72 -32.58 -0.38 -7.80
CA LEU A 72 -33.50 -0.89 -8.82
C LEU A 72 -34.01 0.22 -9.75
N GLU A 73 -34.33 1.39 -9.20
CA GLU A 73 -34.93 2.50 -9.93
C GLU A 73 -33.90 3.31 -10.73
N TYR A 74 -32.71 3.53 -10.18
CA TYR A 74 -31.73 4.48 -10.72
C TYR A 74 -30.36 3.86 -11.04
N GLY A 75 -30.09 2.63 -10.63
CA GLY A 75 -28.77 1.99 -10.80
C GLY A 75 -27.62 2.75 -10.13
N ASP A 76 -27.92 3.63 -9.17
CA ASP A 76 -26.96 4.54 -8.57
C ASP A 76 -26.19 3.88 -7.41
N ASP A 77 -24.90 3.67 -7.64
CA ASP A 77 -23.98 3.10 -6.67
C ASP A 77 -23.37 4.15 -5.72
N SER A 78 -23.66 5.43 -5.91
CA SER A 78 -23.06 6.52 -5.11
C SER A 78 -23.45 6.43 -3.63
N VAL A 79 -24.64 5.92 -3.33
CA VAL A 79 -25.10 5.69 -1.94
C VAL A 79 -24.20 4.68 -1.20
N ALA A 80 -23.65 3.69 -1.91
CA ALA A 80 -22.74 2.71 -1.32
C ALA A 80 -21.37 3.30 -0.92
N GLU A 81 -21.03 4.52 -1.39
CA GLU A 81 -19.85 5.25 -0.90
C GLU A 81 -20.05 5.89 0.47
N LEU A 82 -21.31 6.12 0.87
CA LEU A 82 -21.68 6.83 2.10
C LEU A 82 -21.72 5.95 3.34
N GLY A 83 -21.60 4.64 3.20
CA GLY A 83 -21.46 3.68 4.29
C GLY A 83 -20.31 2.71 4.03
N GLY A 84 -19.84 2.06 5.09
CA GLY A 84 -18.67 1.19 4.95
C GLY A 84 -18.53 0.17 6.07
N ALA A 85 -17.43 -0.59 5.99
CA ALA A 85 -17.10 -1.61 6.98
C ALA A 85 -15.61 -1.63 7.31
N GLN A 86 -15.30 -2.30 8.42
CA GLN A 86 -13.96 -2.65 8.84
C GLN A 86 -13.89 -4.16 9.01
N ILE A 87 -12.91 -4.79 8.37
CA ILE A 87 -12.69 -6.24 8.45
C ILE A 87 -11.22 -6.54 8.75
N ALA A 88 -10.99 -7.63 9.46
CA ALA A 88 -9.68 -8.22 9.64
C ALA A 88 -9.64 -9.56 8.88
N ILE A 89 -8.56 -9.78 8.13
CA ILE A 89 -8.34 -11.01 7.36
C ILE A 89 -7.04 -11.63 7.85
N GLU A 90 -7.11 -12.85 8.33
CA GLU A 90 -5.97 -13.57 8.88
C GLU A 90 -5.61 -14.78 8.03
N GLY A 91 -4.30 -15.06 7.96
CA GLY A 91 -3.80 -16.27 7.31
C GLY A 91 -3.96 -16.29 5.79
N LEU A 92 -3.76 -15.15 5.11
CA LEU A 92 -3.72 -15.06 3.65
C LEU A 92 -2.29 -14.96 3.13
N SER A 93 -2.04 -15.44 1.91
CA SER A 93 -0.72 -15.36 1.28
C SER A 93 -0.32 -13.94 0.90
N ASN A 94 0.99 -13.74 0.63
CA ASN A 94 1.48 -12.48 0.07
C ASN A 94 1.02 -12.25 -1.38
N ILE A 95 0.55 -13.28 -2.09
CA ILE A 95 -0.12 -13.12 -3.41
C ILE A 95 -1.51 -12.50 -3.20
N ALA A 96 -2.35 -13.11 -2.37
CA ALA A 96 -3.72 -12.67 -2.16
C ALA A 96 -3.81 -11.29 -1.48
N VAL A 97 -2.91 -10.97 -0.53
CA VAL A 97 -2.92 -9.65 0.10
C VAL A 97 -2.63 -8.54 -0.91
N LYS A 98 -1.76 -8.77 -1.91
CA LYS A 98 -1.49 -7.78 -2.94
C LYS A 98 -2.67 -7.58 -3.88
N LYS A 99 -3.48 -8.61 -4.11
CA LYS A 99 -4.75 -8.49 -4.85
C LYS A 99 -5.75 -7.60 -4.12
N ILE A 100 -5.86 -7.75 -2.80
CA ILE A 100 -6.70 -6.88 -1.97
C ILE A 100 -6.18 -5.43 -2.00
N GLU A 101 -4.87 -5.24 -1.86
CA GLU A 101 -4.24 -3.93 -1.84
C GLU A 101 -4.18 -3.23 -3.21
N ASP A 102 -4.49 -3.89 -4.32
CA ASP A 102 -4.66 -3.27 -5.65
C ASP A 102 -5.79 -2.24 -5.63
N ARG A 103 -6.78 -2.44 -4.79
CA ARG A 103 -7.93 -1.56 -4.63
C ARG A 103 -7.61 -0.41 -3.70
N ARG A 104 -7.19 0.73 -4.24
CA ARG A 104 -6.64 1.85 -3.45
C ARG A 104 -7.61 3.00 -3.25
N ILE A 105 -8.61 3.14 -4.12
CA ILE A 105 -9.67 4.15 -4.02
C ILE A 105 -10.81 3.55 -3.22
N GLY A 106 -11.20 4.22 -2.15
CA GLY A 106 -12.28 3.81 -1.26
C GLY A 106 -11.91 2.74 -0.21
N LEU A 107 -10.69 2.16 -0.27
CA LEU A 107 -10.18 1.22 0.74
C LEU A 107 -8.88 1.70 1.38
N SER A 108 -8.66 1.31 2.62
CA SER A 108 -7.42 1.53 3.37
C SER A 108 -6.99 0.24 4.05
N TYR A 109 -5.68 -0.01 4.10
CA TYR A 109 -5.10 -1.27 4.56
C TYR A 109 -4.04 -1.08 5.62
N LEU A 110 -3.96 -2.05 6.53
CA LEU A 110 -2.86 -2.22 7.46
C LEU A 110 -2.42 -3.68 7.46
N GLU A 111 -1.37 -3.98 6.72
CA GLU A 111 -0.77 -5.32 6.64
C GLU A 111 0.20 -5.57 7.78
N LYS A 112 0.25 -6.80 8.30
CA LYS A 112 1.22 -7.25 9.30
C LYS A 112 2.65 -7.10 8.77
N SER A 113 3.48 -6.41 9.53
CA SER A 113 4.83 -6.06 9.09
C SER A 113 5.83 -7.22 9.24
N SER A 114 6.44 -7.64 8.12
CA SER A 114 7.54 -8.61 8.12
C SER A 114 8.86 -8.10 8.69
N ARG A 115 8.93 -6.83 9.07
CA ARG A 115 10.09 -6.20 9.71
C ARG A 115 10.06 -6.32 11.23
N TYR A 116 8.88 -6.50 11.83
CA TYR A 116 8.70 -6.56 13.28
C TYR A 116 8.37 -7.96 13.78
N VAL A 117 7.73 -8.76 12.96
CA VAL A 117 7.27 -10.10 13.29
C VAL A 117 8.08 -11.10 12.50
N SER A 118 8.66 -12.08 13.19
CA SER A 118 9.33 -13.23 12.56
C SER A 118 8.33 -14.32 12.19
N TRP A 119 8.67 -15.13 11.21
CA TRP A 119 7.89 -16.29 10.75
C TRP A 119 8.55 -17.64 11.13
N ASP A 120 9.34 -17.65 12.18
CA ASP A 120 10.09 -18.80 12.71
C ASP A 120 9.25 -19.82 13.47
N LYS A 121 8.07 -19.44 13.95
CA LYS A 121 7.23 -20.32 14.78
C LYS A 121 6.36 -21.24 13.94
N LYS A 122 6.49 -22.54 14.18
CA LYS A 122 5.58 -23.58 13.69
C LYS A 122 4.29 -23.61 14.53
N ILE A 123 3.15 -23.87 13.88
CA ILE A 123 1.88 -24.18 14.54
C ILE A 123 1.55 -25.62 14.16
N ASN A 124 1.28 -26.47 15.14
CA ASN A 124 1.05 -27.90 14.94
C ASN A 124 2.16 -28.60 14.10
N GLY A 125 3.41 -28.19 14.32
CA GLY A 125 4.55 -28.71 13.58
C GLY A 125 4.79 -28.12 12.19
N GLU A 126 3.97 -27.20 11.71
CA GLU A 126 4.02 -26.67 10.36
C GLU A 126 4.33 -25.19 10.31
N TYR A 127 5.11 -24.74 9.29
CA TYR A 127 5.32 -23.33 8.99
C TYR A 127 4.10 -22.67 8.36
N LYS A 128 3.98 -21.35 8.52
CA LYS A 128 2.83 -20.54 8.10
C LYS A 128 2.96 -20.11 6.64
N PHE A 129 2.70 -21.01 5.71
CA PHE A 129 2.56 -20.69 4.29
C PHE A 129 1.30 -21.32 3.69
N TYR A 130 0.80 -20.72 2.62
CA TYR A 130 -0.41 -21.15 1.94
C TYR A 130 -0.16 -22.42 1.14
N ARG A 131 -0.95 -23.46 1.42
CA ARG A 131 -0.96 -24.72 0.69
C ARG A 131 -1.99 -24.62 -0.42
N GLU A 132 -1.53 -24.20 -1.61
CA GLU A 132 -2.40 -23.94 -2.75
C GLU A 132 -3.10 -25.23 -3.18
N PRO A 133 -4.46 -25.27 -3.22
CA PRO A 133 -5.19 -26.52 -3.40
C PRO A 133 -4.92 -27.27 -4.71
N ASP A 134 -4.63 -26.58 -5.82
CA ASP A 134 -4.36 -27.22 -7.10
C ASP A 134 -2.93 -27.78 -7.14
N ILE A 135 -1.97 -27.10 -6.51
CA ILE A 135 -0.63 -27.63 -6.30
C ILE A 135 -0.71 -28.88 -5.41
N MET A 136 -1.44 -28.79 -4.29
CA MET A 136 -1.56 -29.88 -3.32
C MET A 136 -2.27 -31.14 -3.88
N LYS A 137 -3.11 -30.98 -4.90
CA LYS A 137 -3.74 -32.10 -5.61
C LYS A 137 -2.90 -32.66 -6.77
N SER A 138 -1.81 -31.97 -7.08
CA SER A 138 -0.93 -32.35 -8.19
C SER A 138 0.22 -33.25 -7.73
N ARG A 139 0.93 -33.84 -8.67
CA ARG A 139 2.19 -34.56 -8.40
C ARG A 139 3.33 -33.69 -7.87
N TYR A 140 3.12 -32.37 -7.77
CA TYR A 140 4.11 -31.41 -7.31
C TYR A 140 3.94 -31.04 -5.83
N ALA A 141 2.96 -31.65 -5.13
CA ALA A 141 2.63 -31.31 -3.74
C ALA A 141 3.86 -31.41 -2.82
N ASP A 142 4.49 -32.57 -2.78
CA ASP A 142 5.65 -32.82 -1.89
C ASP A 142 6.81 -31.87 -2.26
N THR A 143 7.12 -31.74 -3.55
CA THR A 143 8.19 -30.84 -4.01
C THR A 143 7.96 -29.38 -3.61
N TYR A 144 6.69 -28.92 -3.63
CA TYR A 144 6.31 -27.57 -3.19
C TYR A 144 6.45 -27.42 -1.68
N LEU A 145 5.98 -28.41 -0.91
CA LEU A 145 6.09 -28.41 0.55
C LEU A 145 7.55 -28.42 0.99
N ASP A 146 8.38 -29.25 0.39
CA ASP A 146 9.80 -29.38 0.70
C ASP A 146 10.54 -28.06 0.43
N ALA A 147 10.27 -27.40 -0.71
CA ALA A 147 10.88 -26.13 -1.03
C ALA A 147 10.48 -25.04 -0.04
N CYS A 148 9.19 -24.89 0.25
CA CYS A 148 8.73 -23.91 1.23
C CYS A 148 9.29 -24.19 2.63
N ASN A 149 9.32 -25.44 3.06
CA ASN A 149 9.90 -25.80 4.37
C ASN A 149 11.39 -25.48 4.44
N LEU A 150 12.16 -25.80 3.40
CA LEU A 150 13.58 -25.45 3.31
C LEU A 150 13.82 -23.93 3.45
N ASP A 151 13.03 -23.13 2.74
CA ASP A 151 13.10 -21.67 2.82
C ASP A 151 12.88 -21.17 4.26
N PHE A 152 11.89 -21.70 4.96
CA PHE A 152 11.61 -21.35 6.34
C PHE A 152 12.64 -21.92 7.32
N ASP A 153 13.19 -23.10 7.10
CA ASP A 153 14.22 -23.69 7.95
C ASP A 153 15.51 -22.87 7.88
N ILE A 154 15.95 -22.46 6.70
CA ILE A 154 17.14 -21.60 6.54
C ILE A 154 16.88 -20.20 7.10
N TYR A 155 15.70 -19.62 6.88
CA TYR A 155 15.29 -18.36 7.51
C TYR A 155 15.40 -18.46 9.04
N THR A 156 14.80 -19.47 9.64
CA THR A 156 14.69 -19.65 11.09
C THR A 156 16.06 -19.91 11.73
N LYS A 157 16.84 -20.83 11.14
CA LYS A 157 18.20 -21.20 11.59
C LYS A 157 19.12 -19.97 11.71
N ASN A 158 18.97 -19.02 10.79
CA ASN A 158 19.91 -17.90 10.67
C ASN A 158 19.51 -16.63 11.42
N ILE A 159 18.35 -16.57 12.10
CA ILE A 159 17.90 -15.36 12.81
C ILE A 159 18.91 -14.94 13.89
N GLN A 160 19.35 -15.85 14.75
CA GLN A 160 20.25 -15.52 15.85
C GLN A 160 21.66 -15.15 15.36
N SER A 161 22.18 -15.89 14.37
CA SER A 161 23.47 -15.61 13.75
C SER A 161 23.49 -14.25 13.05
N MET A 162 22.40 -13.90 12.33
CA MET A 162 22.23 -12.59 11.71
C MET A 162 22.16 -11.46 12.74
N LEU A 163 21.43 -11.65 13.83
CA LEU A 163 21.39 -10.69 14.93
C LEU A 163 22.76 -10.46 15.56
N LYS A 164 23.53 -11.53 15.76
CA LYS A 164 24.90 -11.46 16.28
C LYS A 164 25.79 -10.68 15.34
N LEU A 165 25.80 -11.03 14.05
CA LEU A 165 26.58 -10.34 13.01
C LEU A 165 26.29 -8.82 13.00
N ILE A 166 25.01 -8.43 12.96
CA ILE A 166 24.63 -7.00 12.93
C ILE A 166 25.13 -6.27 14.18
N ARG A 167 25.06 -6.89 15.36
CA ARG A 167 25.48 -6.29 16.62
C ARG A 167 27.00 -6.22 16.78
N GLU A 168 27.75 -7.12 16.18
CA GLU A 168 29.20 -7.09 16.12
C GLU A 168 29.71 -5.98 15.19
N HIS A 169 29.06 -5.81 14.01
CA HIS A 169 29.39 -4.74 13.09
C HIS A 169 28.98 -3.36 13.60
N ASP A 170 27.89 -3.28 14.31
CA ASP A 170 27.24 -2.03 14.65
C ASP A 170 26.85 -2.00 16.13
N SER A 171 27.90 -1.94 16.97
CA SER A 171 27.78 -2.00 18.44
C SER A 171 26.91 -0.89 19.00
N ILE A 172 26.18 -1.19 20.07
CA ILE A 172 25.35 -0.21 20.82
C ILE A 172 26.17 0.99 21.30
N GLU A 173 27.48 0.81 21.55
CA GLU A 173 28.40 1.86 21.99
C GLU A 173 28.58 2.98 20.95
N ASN A 174 28.34 2.69 19.69
CA ASN A 174 28.42 3.67 18.61
C ASN A 174 27.27 4.70 18.63
N TYR A 175 26.20 4.41 19.38
CA TYR A 175 24.96 5.18 19.36
C TYR A 175 24.79 6.09 20.58
N SER A 176 24.08 7.21 20.35
CA SER A 176 23.70 8.13 21.42
C SER A 176 22.20 8.02 21.71
N PHE A 177 21.87 8.15 22.99
CA PHE A 177 20.52 8.01 23.52
C PHE A 177 20.20 9.23 24.41
N LYS A 178 18.93 9.60 24.51
CA LYS A 178 18.50 10.62 25.48
C LYS A 178 18.32 9.98 26.85
N ASP A 179 18.95 10.59 27.86
CA ASP A 179 18.71 10.25 29.26
C ASP A 179 17.35 10.81 29.74
N HIS A 180 17.02 10.57 31.02
CA HIS A 180 15.76 11.00 31.66
C HIS A 180 15.58 12.52 31.71
N ILE A 181 16.66 13.30 31.63
CA ILE A 181 16.63 14.78 31.56
C ILE A 181 16.71 15.31 30.10
N GLY A 182 16.67 14.42 29.10
CA GLY A 182 16.66 14.77 27.68
C GLY A 182 18.02 15.06 27.04
N LYS A 183 19.13 14.84 27.77
CA LYS A 183 20.49 15.06 27.25
C LYS A 183 20.97 13.84 26.45
N GLU A 184 21.55 14.09 25.27
CA GLU A 184 22.16 13.04 24.43
C GLU A 184 23.47 12.54 25.08
N LYS A 185 23.57 11.22 25.28
CA LYS A 185 24.74 10.52 25.83
C LYS A 185 25.03 9.24 25.06
N LYS A 186 26.31 8.87 24.93
CA LYS A 186 26.71 7.55 24.46
C LYS A 186 26.22 6.47 25.43
N PHE A 187 25.99 5.23 24.94
CA PHE A 187 25.48 4.14 25.78
C PHE A 187 26.28 3.94 27.06
N GLY A 188 27.62 3.86 26.97
CA GLY A 188 28.51 3.70 28.13
C GLY A 188 28.54 4.88 29.13
N GLN A 189 27.91 6.02 28.79
CA GLN A 189 27.77 7.20 29.64
C GLN A 189 26.42 7.26 30.38
N LEU A 190 25.53 6.29 30.14
CA LEU A 190 24.25 6.19 30.82
C LEU A 190 24.44 5.52 32.19
N ASN A 191 24.01 6.18 33.25
CA ASN A 191 24.13 5.69 34.62
C ASN A 191 22.77 5.24 35.20
N ASP A 192 21.66 5.79 34.73
CA ASP A 192 20.32 5.41 35.20
C ASP A 192 19.87 4.08 34.59
N SER A 193 19.35 3.18 35.42
CA SER A 193 18.94 1.84 35.01
C SER A 193 17.78 1.84 33.99
N ASN A 194 16.86 2.81 34.05
CA ASN A 194 15.74 2.93 33.13
C ASN A 194 16.20 3.47 31.77
N ASP A 195 17.17 4.40 31.76
CA ASP A 195 17.79 4.91 30.55
C ASP A 195 18.56 3.80 29.82
N ILE A 196 19.33 2.98 30.56
CA ILE A 196 20.01 1.80 30.00
C ILE A 196 19.01 0.79 29.42
N LYS A 197 17.92 0.49 30.13
CA LYS A 197 16.86 -0.41 29.64
C LYS A 197 16.18 0.15 28.39
N SER A 198 15.92 1.46 28.36
CA SER A 198 15.34 2.17 27.23
C SER A 198 16.27 2.10 26.01
N ALA A 199 17.56 2.41 26.18
CA ALA A 199 18.57 2.32 25.13
C ALA A 199 18.68 0.92 24.53
N ARG A 200 18.71 -0.12 25.39
CA ARG A 200 18.72 -1.52 24.94
C ARG A 200 17.45 -1.89 24.16
N ARG A 201 16.25 -1.42 24.55
CA ARG A 201 15.01 -1.67 23.80
C ARG A 201 15.08 -1.07 22.40
N ILE A 202 15.51 0.19 22.27
CA ILE A 202 15.68 0.88 21.00
C ILE A 202 16.63 0.11 20.09
N TYR A 203 17.81 -0.22 20.59
CA TYR A 203 18.84 -0.91 19.84
C TYR A 203 18.42 -2.32 19.42
N ASN A 204 17.80 -3.09 20.34
CA ASN A 204 17.31 -4.43 20.06
C ASN A 204 16.19 -4.43 19.00
N ALA A 205 15.29 -3.45 19.03
CA ALA A 205 14.25 -3.31 18.03
C ALA A 205 14.83 -2.97 16.64
N ALA A 206 15.80 -2.04 16.57
CA ALA A 206 16.45 -1.65 15.35
C ALA A 206 17.27 -2.79 14.71
N THR A 207 18.11 -3.48 15.52
CA THR A 207 18.92 -4.61 15.04
C THR A 207 18.07 -5.80 14.60
N LYS A 208 16.99 -6.10 15.36
CA LYS A 208 16.03 -7.14 14.98
C LYS A 208 15.34 -6.82 13.64
N ALA A 209 14.94 -5.58 13.44
CA ALA A 209 14.31 -5.17 12.19
C ALA A 209 15.26 -5.34 11.01
N LYS A 210 16.53 -4.97 11.12
CA LYS A 210 17.56 -5.17 10.08
C LYS A 210 17.78 -6.66 9.77
N ALA A 211 17.90 -7.50 10.80
CA ALA A 211 18.05 -8.95 10.62
C ALA A 211 16.87 -9.58 9.88
N LEU A 212 15.64 -9.25 10.28
CA LEU A 212 14.44 -9.77 9.64
C LEU A 212 14.26 -9.22 8.22
N ASP A 213 14.68 -7.98 7.95
CA ASP A 213 14.64 -7.40 6.60
C ASP A 213 15.57 -8.13 5.63
N ALA A 214 16.76 -8.53 6.05
CA ALA A 214 17.68 -9.31 5.23
C ALA A 214 17.15 -10.74 5.00
N LEU A 215 16.78 -11.44 6.07
CA LEU A 215 16.37 -12.84 6.00
C LEU A 215 15.02 -13.07 5.34
N ARG A 216 14.07 -12.11 5.40
CA ARG A 216 12.75 -12.28 4.75
C ARG A 216 12.83 -12.51 3.25
N SER A 217 13.96 -12.17 2.62
CA SER A 217 14.20 -12.43 1.21
C SER A 217 14.13 -13.92 0.85
N LEU A 218 14.39 -14.82 1.83
CA LEU A 218 14.22 -16.26 1.71
C LEU A 218 12.75 -16.71 1.69
N LEU A 219 11.83 -15.95 2.29
CA LEU A 219 10.44 -16.38 2.45
C LEU A 219 9.70 -16.43 1.11
N PRO A 220 8.92 -17.51 0.84
CA PRO A 220 8.14 -17.64 -0.37
C PRO A 220 6.91 -16.72 -0.37
N ALA A 221 6.37 -16.38 -1.54
CA ALA A 221 5.17 -15.56 -1.69
C ALA A 221 3.90 -16.20 -1.09
N SER A 222 3.93 -17.50 -0.84
CA SER A 222 2.91 -18.23 -0.06
C SER A 222 2.93 -17.91 1.43
N THR A 223 3.98 -17.28 1.98
CA THR A 223 4.06 -16.90 3.40
C THR A 223 2.78 -16.19 3.85
N LEU A 224 2.17 -16.70 4.94
CA LEU A 224 0.91 -16.17 5.45
C LEU A 224 1.13 -14.84 6.20
N THR A 225 0.24 -13.89 5.93
CA THR A 225 0.18 -12.60 6.59
C THR A 225 -1.25 -12.28 7.05
N ASN A 226 -1.45 -11.15 7.71
CA ASN A 226 -2.76 -10.65 8.12
C ASN A 226 -2.92 -9.22 7.62
N VAL A 227 -4.15 -8.81 7.32
CA VAL A 227 -4.46 -7.44 6.89
C VAL A 227 -5.77 -6.95 7.49
N GLY A 228 -5.75 -5.76 8.08
CA GLY A 228 -6.94 -4.99 8.40
C GLY A 228 -7.33 -4.13 7.20
N VAL A 229 -8.61 -4.13 6.86
CA VAL A 229 -9.18 -3.38 5.73
C VAL A 229 -10.34 -2.52 6.22
N THR A 230 -10.31 -1.23 5.86
CA THR A 230 -11.41 -0.29 6.11
C THR A 230 -11.81 0.35 4.80
N GLY A 231 -13.10 0.44 4.51
CA GLY A 231 -13.54 1.11 3.30
C GLY A 231 -15.05 1.23 3.13
N ASN A 232 -15.43 1.86 2.03
CA ASN A 232 -16.83 2.02 1.66
C ASN A 232 -17.39 0.80 0.90
N GLY A 233 -18.72 0.69 0.87
CA GLY A 233 -19.42 -0.46 0.28
C GLY A 233 -19.12 -0.64 -1.21
N ARG A 234 -19.10 0.46 -1.99
CA ARG A 234 -18.79 0.41 -3.43
C ARG A 234 -17.41 -0.18 -3.72
N ALA A 235 -16.41 0.23 -2.93
CA ALA A 235 -15.06 -0.27 -3.10
C ALA A 235 -14.95 -1.75 -2.71
N PHE A 236 -15.66 -2.19 -1.66
CA PHE A 236 -15.75 -3.60 -1.30
C PHE A 236 -16.48 -4.42 -2.38
N GLU A 237 -17.58 -3.94 -2.92
CA GLU A 237 -18.32 -4.65 -3.99
C GLU A 237 -17.41 -4.90 -5.21
N TYR A 238 -16.67 -3.88 -5.62
CA TYR A 238 -15.75 -4.01 -6.76
C TYR A 238 -14.57 -4.94 -6.44
N LEU A 239 -13.99 -4.86 -5.24
CA LEU A 239 -12.94 -5.78 -4.79
C LEU A 239 -13.43 -7.24 -4.87
N LEU A 240 -14.59 -7.52 -4.30
CA LEU A 240 -15.19 -8.85 -4.31
C LEU A 240 -15.42 -9.36 -5.73
N SER A 241 -15.96 -8.52 -6.63
CA SER A 241 -16.20 -8.88 -8.03
C SER A 241 -14.92 -9.30 -8.75
N ILE A 242 -13.81 -8.56 -8.52
CA ILE A 242 -12.50 -8.90 -9.08
C ILE A 242 -11.98 -10.23 -8.49
N MET A 243 -12.12 -10.42 -7.18
CA MET A 243 -11.61 -11.63 -6.51
C MET A 243 -12.41 -12.87 -6.90
N PHE A 244 -13.73 -12.77 -7.06
CA PHE A 244 -14.57 -13.88 -7.58
C PHE A 244 -14.21 -14.26 -9.02
N GLY A 245 -13.80 -13.30 -9.85
CA GLY A 245 -13.32 -13.53 -11.23
C GLY A 245 -11.87 -13.96 -11.34
N SER A 246 -11.16 -14.16 -10.22
CA SER A 246 -9.75 -14.58 -10.24
C SER A 246 -9.58 -16.03 -10.69
N GLY A 247 -8.43 -16.34 -11.32
CA GLY A 247 -7.99 -17.71 -11.59
C GLY A 247 -7.44 -18.45 -10.35
N LEU A 248 -7.18 -17.73 -9.25
CA LEU A 248 -6.62 -18.31 -8.02
C LEU A 248 -7.72 -18.67 -7.02
N LYS A 249 -7.75 -19.94 -6.60
CA LYS A 249 -8.75 -20.46 -5.65
C LYS A 249 -8.68 -19.79 -4.27
N GLU A 250 -7.50 -19.32 -3.85
CA GLU A 250 -7.36 -18.57 -2.61
C GLU A 250 -8.18 -17.28 -2.66
N GLU A 251 -8.04 -16.50 -3.74
CA GLU A 251 -8.73 -15.23 -3.92
C GLU A 251 -10.25 -15.42 -3.97
N GLN A 252 -10.74 -16.45 -4.70
CA GLN A 252 -12.16 -16.79 -4.77
C GLN A 252 -12.73 -17.17 -3.39
N LYS A 253 -12.01 -18.03 -2.63
CA LYS A 253 -12.42 -18.44 -1.28
C LYS A 253 -12.39 -17.28 -0.30
N LEU A 254 -11.38 -16.40 -0.38
CA LEU A 254 -11.33 -15.19 0.43
C LEU A 254 -12.47 -14.24 0.09
N ALA A 255 -12.81 -14.05 -1.20
CA ALA A 255 -13.96 -13.26 -1.61
C ALA A 255 -15.27 -13.74 -0.96
N LEU A 256 -15.49 -15.07 -0.94
CA LEU A 256 -16.67 -15.63 -0.29
C LEU A 256 -16.67 -15.37 1.23
N LYS A 257 -15.55 -15.59 1.91
CA LYS A 257 -15.43 -15.33 3.35
C LYS A 257 -15.64 -13.84 3.67
N ILE A 258 -14.98 -12.95 2.93
CA ILE A 258 -15.13 -11.50 3.10
C ILE A 258 -16.59 -11.08 2.85
N LYS A 259 -17.22 -11.59 1.80
CA LYS A 259 -18.62 -11.29 1.50
C LYS A 259 -19.55 -11.72 2.62
N ASN A 260 -19.38 -12.93 3.16
CA ASN A 260 -20.21 -13.42 4.26
C ASN A 260 -20.13 -12.51 5.49
N GLU A 261 -18.93 -12.01 5.84
CA GLU A 261 -18.77 -11.05 6.95
C GLU A 261 -19.36 -9.68 6.63
N LEU A 262 -19.17 -9.18 5.41
CA LEU A 262 -19.76 -7.91 4.97
C LEU A 262 -21.28 -7.98 4.86
N ASP A 263 -21.86 -9.15 4.58
CA ASP A 263 -23.31 -9.35 4.57
C ASP A 263 -23.93 -9.15 5.98
N THR A 264 -23.15 -9.21 7.05
CA THR A 264 -23.62 -8.89 8.41
C THR A 264 -23.73 -7.39 8.70
N THR A 265 -23.05 -6.54 7.89
CA THR A 265 -22.92 -5.10 8.16
C THR A 265 -23.37 -4.20 7.02
N ILE A 266 -23.10 -4.58 5.77
CA ILE A 266 -23.36 -3.78 4.58
C ILE A 266 -23.90 -4.65 3.42
N LYS A 267 -24.77 -5.60 3.71
CA LYS A 267 -25.29 -6.60 2.76
C LYS A 267 -25.76 -6.00 1.43
N SER A 268 -26.58 -4.97 1.47
CA SER A 268 -27.11 -4.32 0.27
C SER A 268 -26.01 -3.75 -0.62
N PHE A 269 -24.95 -3.17 -0.04
CA PHE A 269 -23.86 -2.55 -0.77
C PHE A 269 -22.97 -3.54 -1.52
N VAL A 270 -22.86 -4.79 -1.03
CA VAL A 270 -21.98 -5.81 -1.65
C VAL A 270 -22.76 -6.93 -2.36
N ARG A 271 -24.08 -6.80 -2.44
CA ARG A 271 -24.96 -7.84 -2.99
C ARG A 271 -24.62 -8.19 -4.43
N ARG A 272 -24.36 -7.19 -5.28
CA ARG A 272 -24.12 -7.38 -6.71
C ARG A 272 -22.77 -8.01 -7.03
N SER A 273 -21.84 -8.09 -6.07
CA SER A 273 -20.49 -8.64 -6.31
C SER A 273 -20.50 -10.07 -6.86
N ASN A 274 -21.54 -10.87 -6.57
CA ASN A 274 -21.63 -12.27 -6.99
C ASN A 274 -23.05 -12.72 -7.44
N ASP A 275 -23.96 -11.77 -7.70
CA ASP A 275 -25.25 -12.04 -8.33
C ASP A 275 -25.11 -12.07 -9.87
N LYS A 276 -26.24 -12.01 -10.58
CA LYS A 276 -26.25 -11.99 -12.07
C LYS A 276 -25.40 -10.86 -12.66
N TYR A 277 -25.37 -9.68 -12.03
CA TYR A 277 -24.58 -8.53 -12.48
C TYR A 277 -23.09 -8.72 -12.18
N GLY A 278 -22.75 -9.20 -11.00
CA GLY A 278 -21.38 -9.55 -10.63
C GLY A 278 -20.78 -10.59 -11.58
N LYS A 279 -21.54 -11.61 -11.95
CA LYS A 279 -21.11 -12.62 -12.93
C LYS A 279 -20.83 -12.04 -14.31
N ILE A 280 -21.63 -11.08 -14.76
CA ILE A 280 -21.37 -10.36 -16.02
C ILE A 280 -20.04 -9.60 -15.94
N LEU A 281 -19.81 -8.86 -14.85
CA LEU A 281 -18.53 -8.16 -14.63
C LEU A 281 -17.34 -9.12 -14.55
N GLN A 282 -17.47 -10.24 -13.85
CA GLN A 282 -16.44 -11.27 -13.76
C GLN A 282 -16.10 -11.84 -15.14
N LYS A 283 -17.11 -12.11 -15.96
CA LYS A 283 -16.92 -12.56 -17.37
C LYS A 283 -16.16 -11.51 -18.18
N TYR A 284 -16.59 -10.25 -18.12
CA TYR A 284 -15.91 -9.13 -18.80
C TYR A 284 -14.43 -9.03 -18.39
N LEU A 285 -14.11 -9.12 -17.09
CA LEU A 285 -12.74 -9.07 -16.60
C LEU A 285 -11.89 -10.24 -17.12
N ASN A 286 -12.47 -11.43 -17.22
CA ASN A 286 -11.82 -12.58 -17.82
C ASN A 286 -11.59 -12.40 -19.34
N ASP A 287 -12.55 -11.84 -20.05
CA ASP A 287 -12.44 -11.56 -21.49
C ASP A 287 -11.33 -10.50 -21.73
N VAL A 288 -11.24 -9.45 -20.88
CA VAL A 288 -10.14 -8.48 -20.92
C VAL A 288 -8.79 -9.16 -20.70
N LYS A 289 -8.67 -10.05 -19.68
CA LYS A 289 -7.45 -10.80 -19.41
C LYS A 289 -7.04 -11.68 -20.60
N ASN A 290 -8.00 -12.40 -21.19
CA ASN A 290 -7.77 -13.27 -22.35
C ASN A 290 -7.31 -12.44 -23.57
N ASN A 291 -7.94 -11.30 -23.82
CA ASN A 291 -7.55 -10.42 -24.92
C ASN A 291 -6.14 -9.84 -24.69
N SER A 292 -5.82 -9.40 -23.47
CA SER A 292 -4.47 -8.94 -23.13
C SER A 292 -3.42 -10.04 -23.30
N SER A 293 -3.75 -11.29 -22.92
CA SER A 293 -2.88 -12.44 -23.13
C SER A 293 -2.64 -12.72 -24.64
N ARG A 294 -3.69 -12.60 -25.46
CA ARG A 294 -3.58 -12.69 -26.93
C ARG A 294 -2.67 -11.59 -27.51
N LEU A 295 -2.86 -10.35 -27.09
CA LEU A 295 -2.02 -9.24 -27.53
C LEU A 295 -0.55 -9.44 -27.12
N SER A 296 -0.31 -9.91 -25.89
CA SER A 296 1.05 -10.24 -25.43
C SER A 296 1.73 -11.28 -26.33
N LYS A 297 1.04 -12.37 -26.68
CA LYS A 297 1.59 -13.41 -27.57
C LYS A 297 1.92 -12.88 -28.98
N LEU A 298 1.16 -11.91 -29.46
CA LEU A 298 1.35 -11.35 -30.81
C LEU A 298 2.46 -10.26 -30.85
N HIS A 299 2.59 -9.47 -29.81
CA HIS A 299 3.35 -8.22 -29.85
C HIS A 299 4.44 -8.08 -28.79
N ALA A 300 4.47 -8.93 -27.76
CA ALA A 300 5.51 -8.84 -26.72
C ALA A 300 6.80 -9.55 -27.15
N ASN A 301 7.41 -9.07 -28.25
CA ASN A 301 8.70 -9.53 -28.75
C ASN A 301 9.80 -8.60 -28.20
N GLY A 302 10.91 -9.14 -27.74
CA GLY A 302 12.03 -8.32 -27.26
C GLY A 302 12.95 -9.05 -26.29
N GLN A 303 13.82 -8.27 -25.68
CA GLN A 303 14.76 -8.79 -24.68
C GLN A 303 14.10 -8.96 -23.33
N SER A 304 14.39 -10.08 -22.68
CA SER A 304 14.00 -10.29 -21.27
C SER A 304 14.75 -9.34 -20.36
N TYR A 305 14.13 -8.99 -19.24
CA TYR A 305 14.77 -8.24 -18.17
C TYR A 305 16.03 -8.95 -17.65
N ARG A 306 17.09 -8.19 -17.40
CA ARG A 306 18.34 -8.69 -16.80
C ARG A 306 18.78 -7.78 -15.66
N GLY A 307 19.10 -8.37 -14.51
CA GLY A 307 19.50 -7.64 -13.31
C GLY A 307 18.39 -6.78 -12.74
N SER A 308 18.70 -5.99 -11.71
CA SER A 308 17.77 -5.02 -11.11
C SER A 308 17.98 -3.65 -11.72
N PHE A 309 16.89 -2.94 -12.08
CA PHE A 309 17.00 -1.61 -12.68
C PHE A 309 15.82 -0.69 -12.36
N VAL A 310 16.06 0.61 -12.56
CA VAL A 310 15.06 1.68 -12.57
C VAL A 310 15.33 2.53 -13.81
N LYS A 311 14.34 2.64 -14.71
CA LYS A 311 14.41 3.45 -15.92
C LYS A 311 13.25 4.43 -15.96
N LEU A 312 13.53 5.69 -16.31
CA LEU A 312 12.52 6.66 -16.71
C LEU A 312 12.31 6.50 -18.21
N VAL A 313 11.18 5.91 -18.61
CA VAL A 313 10.90 5.54 -20.01
C VAL A 313 10.07 6.58 -20.75
N ASN A 314 9.32 7.43 -20.01
CA ASN A 314 8.55 8.51 -20.62
C ASN A 314 8.42 9.69 -19.65
N CYS A 315 8.61 10.89 -20.18
CA CYS A 315 8.24 12.19 -19.58
C CYS A 315 8.18 13.24 -20.70
N GLU A 316 7.52 14.37 -20.45
CA GLU A 316 7.51 15.53 -21.36
C GLU A 316 8.91 16.18 -21.43
N THR A 317 9.07 17.17 -22.31
CA THR A 317 10.25 18.06 -22.24
C THR A 317 10.14 18.93 -20.99
N GLU A 318 11.27 19.34 -20.41
CA GLU A 318 11.26 20.23 -19.23
C GLU A 318 10.51 21.55 -19.52
N SER A 319 10.66 22.08 -20.74
CA SER A 319 10.00 23.32 -21.15
C SER A 319 8.47 23.18 -21.12
N ASP A 320 7.94 22.10 -21.70
CA ASP A 320 6.49 21.86 -21.74
C ASP A 320 5.92 21.57 -20.36
N ALA A 321 6.62 20.76 -19.58
CA ALA A 321 6.25 20.46 -18.20
C ALA A 321 6.19 21.71 -17.31
N ILE A 322 7.20 22.60 -17.39
CA ILE A 322 7.23 23.87 -16.66
C ILE A 322 6.09 24.78 -17.11
N ASN A 323 5.85 24.90 -18.43
CA ASN A 323 4.76 25.71 -18.97
C ASN A 323 3.40 25.24 -18.44
N SER A 324 3.15 23.92 -18.47
CA SER A 324 1.90 23.31 -17.99
C SER A 324 1.70 23.58 -16.50
N VAL A 325 2.73 23.35 -15.67
CA VAL A 325 2.68 23.58 -14.22
C VAL A 325 2.44 25.06 -13.90
N ILE A 326 3.20 25.99 -14.50
CA ILE A 326 3.05 27.44 -14.21
C ILE A 326 1.68 27.95 -14.70
N SER A 327 1.20 27.47 -15.85
CA SER A 327 -0.13 27.84 -16.33
C SER A 327 -1.22 27.46 -15.34
N ALA A 328 -1.15 26.25 -14.77
CA ALA A 328 -2.10 25.77 -13.77
C ALA A 328 -1.99 26.55 -12.44
N LEU A 329 -0.76 26.92 -12.01
CA LEU A 329 -0.55 27.76 -10.82
C LEU A 329 -1.20 29.14 -10.96
N ILE A 330 -1.15 29.74 -12.16
CA ILE A 330 -1.71 31.06 -12.43
C ILE A 330 -3.24 30.96 -12.55
N TYR A 331 -3.75 29.90 -13.18
CA TYR A 331 -5.17 29.74 -13.50
C TYR A 331 -6.08 29.84 -12.27
N GLU A 332 -5.68 29.22 -11.15
CA GLU A 332 -6.47 29.21 -9.91
C GLU A 332 -6.81 30.60 -9.40
N GLN A 333 -5.93 31.58 -9.64
CA GLN A 333 -6.08 32.97 -9.17
C GLN A 333 -6.42 33.97 -10.31
N SER A 334 -6.83 33.47 -11.48
CA SER A 334 -7.11 34.28 -12.68
C SER A 334 -8.58 34.20 -13.09
N PRO A 335 -9.50 34.85 -12.36
CA PRO A 335 -10.92 34.79 -12.70
C PRO A 335 -11.15 35.34 -14.11
N SER A 336 -12.02 34.68 -14.86
CA SER A 336 -12.47 35.07 -16.22
C SER A 336 -11.42 35.03 -17.33
N ILE A 337 -10.22 34.45 -17.09
CA ILE A 337 -9.20 34.27 -18.13
C ILE A 337 -9.18 32.79 -18.57
N GLU A 338 -9.33 32.58 -19.87
CA GLU A 338 -9.24 31.23 -20.43
C GLU A 338 -7.87 30.61 -20.22
N PHE A 339 -7.83 29.32 -19.90
CA PHE A 339 -6.59 28.57 -19.68
C PHE A 339 -5.63 28.65 -20.88
N SER A 340 -6.18 28.60 -22.10
CA SER A 340 -5.42 28.71 -23.34
C SER A 340 -4.67 30.07 -23.48
N HIS A 341 -5.25 31.18 -23.01
CA HIS A 341 -4.60 32.48 -22.98
C HIS A 341 -3.47 32.54 -21.94
N ILE A 342 -3.70 31.94 -20.77
CA ILE A 342 -2.65 31.82 -19.75
C ILE A 342 -1.48 31.02 -20.31
N GLN A 343 -1.72 29.88 -20.95
CA GLN A 343 -0.68 29.08 -21.60
C GLN A 343 0.14 29.87 -22.63
N LYS A 344 -0.52 30.65 -23.48
CA LYS A 344 0.15 31.54 -24.46
C LYS A 344 1.04 32.55 -23.76
N ASN A 345 0.58 33.15 -22.68
CA ASN A 345 1.34 34.14 -21.90
C ASN A 345 2.52 33.50 -21.16
N VAL A 346 2.33 32.33 -20.56
CA VAL A 346 3.40 31.60 -19.86
C VAL A 346 4.54 31.21 -20.80
N LYS A 347 4.25 30.90 -22.07
CA LYS A 347 5.30 30.63 -23.07
C LYS A 347 6.24 31.81 -23.28
N LYS A 348 5.77 33.05 -23.10
CA LYS A 348 6.54 34.30 -23.25
C LYS A 348 7.43 34.59 -22.02
N ILE A 349 7.16 33.99 -20.87
CA ILE A 349 7.96 34.16 -19.66
C ILE A 349 9.36 33.57 -19.85
N THR A 350 10.40 34.30 -19.44
CA THR A 350 11.79 33.84 -19.60
C THR A 350 12.11 32.61 -18.72
N LYS A 351 13.09 31.79 -19.14
CA LYS A 351 13.53 30.64 -18.35
C LYS A 351 13.95 31.03 -16.92
N LYS A 352 14.61 32.18 -16.75
CA LYS A 352 15.01 32.70 -15.45
C LYS A 352 13.81 32.95 -14.54
N GLN A 353 12.77 33.61 -15.05
CA GLN A 353 11.54 33.87 -14.31
C GLN A 353 10.78 32.58 -13.96
N LYS A 354 10.68 31.64 -14.90
CA LYS A 354 10.07 30.32 -14.66
C LYS A 354 10.82 29.56 -13.55
N THR A 355 12.15 29.60 -13.59
CA THR A 355 13.00 29.00 -12.54
C THR A 355 12.75 29.65 -11.19
N GLN A 356 12.62 30.99 -11.15
CA GLN A 356 12.32 31.71 -9.91
C GLN A 356 10.95 31.30 -9.33
N ILE A 357 9.91 31.21 -10.18
CA ILE A 357 8.57 30.76 -9.76
C ILE A 357 8.64 29.39 -9.08
N ILE A 358 9.28 28.40 -9.69
CA ILE A 358 9.39 27.05 -9.11
C ILE A 358 10.18 27.07 -7.79
N ASN A 359 11.28 27.84 -7.74
CA ASN A 359 12.06 28.00 -6.50
C ASN A 359 11.24 28.60 -5.37
N ASP A 360 10.38 29.58 -5.65
CA ASP A 360 9.55 30.22 -4.62
C ASP A 360 8.55 29.22 -4.04
N TYR A 361 7.91 28.39 -4.86
CA TYR A 361 7.06 27.29 -4.37
C TYR A 361 7.85 26.24 -3.57
N ALA A 362 9.08 25.92 -3.95
CA ALA A 362 9.95 25.03 -3.18
C ALA A 362 10.32 25.65 -1.82
N LYS A 363 10.59 26.98 -1.76
CA LYS A 363 10.93 27.70 -0.51
C LYS A 363 9.76 27.70 0.48
N ILE A 364 8.52 27.83 0.02
CA ILE A 364 7.31 27.84 0.86
C ILE A 364 7.16 26.51 1.60
N ARG A 365 7.58 25.40 1.02
CA ARG A 365 7.55 24.09 1.68
C ARG A 365 8.54 24.06 2.86
N LYS A 366 8.03 23.88 4.09
CA LYS A 366 8.81 23.86 5.35
C LYS A 366 9.03 22.45 5.90
N ASN A 367 8.27 21.48 5.43
CA ASN A 367 8.45 20.07 5.77
C ASN A 367 7.83 19.17 4.68
N ARG A 368 8.11 17.88 4.73
CA ARG A 368 7.64 16.86 3.77
C ARG A 368 6.11 16.77 3.66
N ARG A 369 5.36 17.11 4.72
CA ARG A 369 3.89 17.06 4.71
C ARG A 369 3.25 18.24 3.99
N HIS A 370 4.01 19.32 3.72
CA HIS A 370 3.56 20.40 2.85
C HIS A 370 3.64 19.92 1.39
N ARG A 371 2.56 19.34 0.90
CA ARG A 371 2.48 18.85 -0.47
C ARG A 371 2.52 20.01 -1.46
N PRO A 372 3.13 19.83 -2.66
CA PRO A 372 3.01 20.81 -3.73
C PRO A 372 1.54 21.06 -4.11
N PRO A 373 1.19 22.25 -4.63
CA PRO A 373 -0.14 22.50 -5.21
C PRO A 373 -0.53 21.48 -6.28
N ARG A 374 -1.84 21.35 -6.56
CA ARG A 374 -2.34 20.42 -7.58
C ARG A 374 -1.85 20.73 -8.99
N ALA A 375 -1.45 21.96 -9.27
CA ALA A 375 -0.81 22.35 -10.52
C ALA A 375 0.40 21.46 -10.88
N PHE A 376 1.10 20.89 -9.90
CA PHE A 376 2.19 19.94 -10.12
C PHE A 376 1.70 18.53 -10.56
N GLU A 377 0.39 18.33 -10.68
CA GLU A 377 -0.20 17.14 -11.31
C GLU A 377 -0.20 17.23 -12.86
N MET A 378 0.16 18.39 -13.43
CA MET A 378 0.13 18.66 -14.87
C MET A 378 1.27 18.03 -15.67
N THR A 379 2.22 17.36 -15.06
CA THR A 379 3.30 16.63 -15.73
C THR A 379 3.51 15.26 -15.11
N ASP A 380 3.80 14.26 -15.95
CA ASP A 380 3.88 12.84 -15.59
C ASP A 380 5.25 12.24 -15.86
N TYR A 381 5.55 11.18 -15.11
CA TYR A 381 6.73 10.33 -15.29
C TYR A 381 6.32 8.87 -15.34
N THR A 382 6.81 8.13 -16.33
CA THR A 382 6.62 6.69 -16.41
C THR A 382 7.96 5.99 -16.13
N PHE A 383 7.99 5.21 -15.05
CA PHE A 383 9.13 4.40 -14.67
C PHE A 383 8.88 2.93 -14.98
N ASP A 384 9.84 2.27 -15.63
CA ASP A 384 9.95 0.83 -15.76
C ASP A 384 10.92 0.29 -14.70
N LEU A 385 10.46 -0.65 -13.89
CA LEU A 385 11.17 -1.11 -12.69
C LEU A 385 11.30 -2.63 -12.67
N LEU A 386 12.49 -3.09 -12.34
CA LEU A 386 12.77 -4.47 -11.97
C LEU A 386 13.42 -4.49 -10.60
N THR A 387 12.65 -4.80 -9.58
CA THR A 387 13.10 -4.83 -8.18
C THR A 387 12.68 -6.12 -7.52
N ASN A 388 13.29 -6.53 -6.41
CA ASN A 388 12.81 -7.72 -5.74
C ASN A 388 11.36 -7.56 -5.24
N TYR A 389 10.63 -8.69 -5.14
CA TYR A 389 9.23 -8.69 -4.72
C TYR A 389 9.01 -8.08 -3.33
N GLY A 390 9.98 -8.26 -2.43
CA GLY A 390 9.94 -7.65 -1.10
C GLY A 390 9.86 -6.12 -1.13
N MET A 391 10.57 -5.46 -2.07
CA MET A 391 10.52 -4.00 -2.28
C MET A 391 9.26 -3.53 -3.00
N PHE A 392 8.81 -4.28 -4.00
CA PHE A 392 7.56 -3.98 -4.70
C PHE A 392 6.41 -3.74 -3.73
N ARG A 393 6.29 -4.54 -2.67
CA ARG A 393 5.25 -4.43 -1.63
C ARG A 393 5.17 -3.04 -1.00
N ASP A 394 6.27 -2.31 -0.88
CA ASP A 394 6.30 -0.97 -0.32
C ASP A 394 5.90 0.11 -1.34
N PHE A 395 6.29 -0.02 -2.61
CA PHE A 395 5.86 0.88 -3.69
C PHE A 395 4.40 0.69 -4.06
N HIS A 396 3.90 -0.54 -3.96
CA HIS A 396 2.51 -0.89 -4.23
C HIS A 396 1.49 -0.13 -3.34
N ARG A 397 1.89 0.42 -2.19
CA ARG A 397 1.00 1.13 -1.25
C ARG A 397 0.62 2.55 -1.64
N HIS A 398 1.19 3.10 -2.72
CA HIS A 398 0.86 4.44 -3.20
C HIS A 398 -0.44 4.44 -4.01
N ARG A 399 -1.24 5.54 -3.90
CA ARG A 399 -2.61 5.60 -4.44
C ARG A 399 -2.75 6.36 -5.74
N ALA A 400 -2.11 7.53 -5.85
CA ALA A 400 -2.30 8.45 -6.96
C ALA A 400 -1.36 8.15 -8.15
N LEU A 401 -1.33 6.89 -8.60
CA LEU A 401 -0.49 6.44 -9.71
C LEU A 401 -1.15 5.28 -10.47
N THR A 402 -0.76 5.10 -11.74
CA THR A 402 -0.99 3.86 -12.47
C THR A 402 0.16 2.90 -12.16
N LEU A 403 -0.16 1.69 -11.73
CA LEU A 403 0.82 0.64 -11.50
C LEU A 403 0.31 -0.65 -12.12
N GLU A 404 1.09 -1.22 -13.03
CA GLU A 404 0.85 -2.51 -13.63
C GLU A 404 2.06 -3.42 -13.43
N ARG A 405 1.80 -4.69 -13.20
CA ARG A 405 2.80 -5.70 -12.89
C ARG A 405 2.57 -7.00 -13.65
N GLN A 406 3.63 -7.73 -13.89
CA GLN A 406 3.56 -9.06 -14.49
C GLN A 406 3.22 -10.13 -13.42
N LEU A 407 3.13 -11.40 -13.83
CA LEU A 407 3.14 -12.51 -12.88
C LEU A 407 4.49 -12.58 -12.16
N LEU A 408 4.47 -12.99 -10.91
CA LEU A 408 5.71 -13.24 -10.17
C LEU A 408 6.35 -14.55 -10.67
N THR A 409 7.59 -14.46 -11.14
CA THR A 409 8.32 -15.58 -11.73
C THR A 409 9.75 -15.66 -11.21
N THR A 410 10.44 -16.74 -11.53
CA THR A 410 11.87 -16.91 -11.26
C THR A 410 12.76 -16.52 -12.45
N ASP A 411 12.20 -15.92 -13.50
CA ASP A 411 12.89 -15.67 -14.77
C ASP A 411 13.89 -14.50 -14.72
N HIS A 412 13.79 -13.61 -13.69
CA HIS A 412 14.48 -12.32 -13.67
C HIS A 412 15.61 -12.23 -12.65
N SER A 413 16.28 -13.34 -12.34
CA SER A 413 17.29 -13.38 -11.26
C SER A 413 16.73 -12.94 -9.90
N TYR A 414 17.59 -12.84 -8.89
CA TYR A 414 17.20 -12.46 -7.54
C TYR A 414 18.22 -11.52 -6.91
N HIS A 415 17.80 -10.77 -5.91
CA HIS A 415 18.65 -9.89 -5.11
C HIS A 415 19.16 -10.63 -3.87
N ILE A 416 20.46 -10.55 -3.62
CA ILE A 416 21.09 -11.08 -2.41
C ILE A 416 21.39 -9.89 -1.49
N PRO A 417 20.76 -9.81 -0.29
CA PRO A 417 21.12 -8.78 0.69
C PRO A 417 22.58 -8.85 1.12
N ASN A 418 23.21 -7.71 1.36
CA ASN A 418 24.62 -7.65 1.78
C ASN A 418 24.86 -8.43 3.07
N GLU A 419 23.92 -8.42 3.99
CA GLU A 419 23.98 -9.13 5.27
C GLU A 419 24.04 -10.66 5.08
N ILE A 420 23.41 -11.20 4.04
CA ILE A 420 23.53 -12.62 3.65
C ILE A 420 24.96 -12.95 3.21
N MET A 421 25.59 -12.02 2.47
CA MET A 421 26.97 -12.17 2.04
C MET A 421 27.93 -12.10 3.24
N GLN A 422 27.73 -11.13 4.13
CA GLN A 422 28.54 -10.92 5.33
C GLN A 422 28.41 -12.07 6.33
N LEU A 423 27.21 -12.67 6.45
CA LEU A 423 26.97 -13.85 7.30
C LEU A 423 27.63 -15.12 6.75
N GLY A 424 28.07 -15.12 5.49
CA GLY A 424 28.72 -16.27 4.86
C GLY A 424 27.76 -17.37 4.36
N ILE A 425 26.45 -17.14 4.38
CA ILE A 425 25.44 -18.13 3.96
C ILE A 425 24.99 -17.99 2.50
N LYS A 426 25.78 -17.32 1.65
CA LYS A 426 25.47 -17.14 0.24
C LYS A 426 25.21 -18.45 -0.48
N LYS A 427 25.93 -19.51 -0.16
CA LYS A 427 25.77 -20.83 -0.78
C LYS A 427 24.38 -21.40 -0.44
N GLU A 428 24.03 -21.45 0.84
CA GLU A 428 22.71 -21.91 1.30
C GLU A 428 21.57 -21.07 0.67
N PHE A 429 21.77 -19.74 0.60
CA PHE A 429 20.80 -18.83 -0.04
C PHE A 429 20.61 -19.15 -1.51
N ASN A 430 21.68 -19.35 -2.26
CA ASN A 430 21.60 -19.70 -3.69
C ASN A 430 20.94 -21.07 -3.90
N GLU A 431 21.22 -22.04 -3.02
CA GLU A 431 20.58 -23.36 -3.07
C GLU A 431 19.05 -23.26 -2.89
N CYS A 432 18.57 -22.40 -1.95
CA CYS A 432 17.16 -22.09 -1.84
C CYS A 432 16.59 -21.50 -3.14
N MET A 433 17.24 -20.50 -3.70
CA MET A 433 16.76 -19.85 -4.90
C MET A 433 16.70 -20.82 -6.09
N GLU A 434 17.74 -21.62 -6.32
CA GLU A 434 17.75 -22.61 -7.40
C GLU A 434 16.71 -23.72 -7.19
N ASN A 435 16.53 -24.18 -5.94
CA ASN A 435 15.48 -25.13 -5.60
C ASN A 435 14.09 -24.56 -5.91
N THR A 436 13.81 -23.34 -5.44
CA THR A 436 12.56 -22.62 -5.77
C THR A 436 12.35 -22.51 -7.28
N LYS A 437 13.38 -22.14 -8.05
CA LYS A 437 13.30 -22.04 -9.49
C LYS A 437 12.92 -23.37 -10.13
N ASN A 438 13.56 -24.46 -9.71
CA ASN A 438 13.26 -25.80 -10.21
C ASN A 438 11.81 -26.21 -9.91
N VAL A 439 11.30 -25.90 -8.72
CA VAL A 439 9.92 -26.18 -8.33
C VAL A 439 8.95 -25.31 -9.12
N PHE A 440 9.20 -24.01 -9.23
CA PHE A 440 8.43 -23.06 -10.04
C PHE A 440 8.32 -23.55 -11.49
N GLU A 441 9.44 -23.93 -12.13
CA GLU A 441 9.49 -24.41 -13.52
C GLU A 441 8.67 -25.67 -13.74
N LYS A 442 8.63 -26.59 -12.75
CA LYS A 442 7.80 -27.78 -12.82
C LYS A 442 6.32 -27.45 -12.73
N ILE A 443 5.94 -26.59 -11.77
CA ILE A 443 4.54 -26.21 -11.50
C ILE A 443 3.98 -25.38 -12.66
N ARG A 444 4.71 -24.37 -13.16
CA ARG A 444 4.21 -23.42 -14.16
C ARG A 444 3.79 -24.06 -15.49
N LYS A 445 4.33 -25.23 -15.83
CA LYS A 445 3.95 -25.96 -17.05
C LYS A 445 2.46 -26.35 -17.08
N LYS A 446 1.84 -26.55 -15.94
CA LYS A 446 0.43 -26.97 -15.81
C LYS A 446 -0.40 -25.96 -15.03
N LEU A 447 0.20 -25.24 -14.09
CA LEU A 447 -0.42 -24.33 -13.13
C LEU A 447 0.35 -22.98 -13.11
N PRO A 448 0.35 -22.21 -14.21
CA PRO A 448 1.22 -21.03 -14.34
C PRO A 448 0.90 -19.92 -13.33
N GLU A 449 -0.37 -19.71 -12.98
CA GLU A 449 -0.76 -18.69 -11.98
C GLU A 449 -0.44 -19.15 -10.56
N GLN A 450 -0.61 -20.45 -10.27
CA GLN A 450 -0.35 -21.03 -8.96
C GLN A 450 1.16 -21.15 -8.66
N ALA A 451 1.99 -21.26 -9.68
CA ALA A 451 3.45 -21.35 -9.51
C ALA A 451 4.04 -20.16 -8.72
N GLN A 452 3.38 -18.98 -8.77
CA GLN A 452 3.79 -17.79 -8.02
C GLN A 452 3.93 -18.03 -6.51
N TYR A 453 3.16 -18.97 -5.94
CA TYR A 453 3.20 -19.24 -4.51
C TYR A 453 4.55 -19.79 -4.02
N ALA A 454 5.31 -20.44 -4.90
CA ALA A 454 6.64 -20.95 -4.57
C ALA A 454 7.73 -19.89 -4.57
N VAL A 455 7.54 -18.74 -5.25
CA VAL A 455 8.61 -17.77 -5.53
C VAL A 455 8.98 -16.97 -4.29
N ASN A 456 10.29 -16.91 -3.96
CA ASN A 456 10.79 -16.15 -2.80
C ASN A 456 10.75 -14.64 -3.02
N PHE A 457 10.71 -13.87 -1.92
CA PHE A 457 10.73 -12.40 -1.96
C PHE A 457 11.99 -11.82 -2.58
N ALA A 458 13.09 -12.57 -2.63
CA ALA A 458 14.33 -12.16 -3.27
C ALA A 458 14.22 -12.02 -4.78
N TYR A 459 13.33 -12.77 -5.45
CA TYR A 459 13.21 -12.74 -6.90
C TYR A 459 12.77 -11.38 -7.42
N ASN A 460 13.40 -10.95 -8.52
CA ASN A 460 13.10 -9.69 -9.17
C ASN A 460 11.74 -9.74 -9.86
N TYR A 461 10.99 -8.68 -9.69
CA TYR A 461 9.61 -8.53 -10.11
C TYR A 461 9.47 -7.31 -11.02
N PRO A 462 9.04 -7.48 -12.27
CA PRO A 462 8.85 -6.37 -13.20
C PRO A 462 7.49 -5.70 -13.01
N TYR A 463 7.51 -4.38 -12.98
CA TYR A 463 6.33 -3.53 -12.94
C TYR A 463 6.65 -2.14 -13.49
N PHE A 464 5.66 -1.43 -13.99
CA PHE A 464 5.82 -0.02 -14.29
C PHE A 464 4.91 0.85 -13.41
N MET A 465 5.34 2.10 -13.22
CA MET A 465 4.56 3.12 -12.55
C MET A 465 4.50 4.38 -13.39
N LYS A 466 3.28 4.90 -13.64
CA LYS A 466 3.07 6.25 -14.14
C LYS A 466 2.49 7.11 -13.03
N LEU A 467 3.16 8.22 -12.71
CA LEU A 467 2.78 9.12 -11.63
C LEU A 467 3.10 10.57 -12.01
N ASN A 468 2.25 11.49 -11.58
CA ASN A 468 2.50 12.92 -11.77
C ASN A 468 3.56 13.44 -10.79
N LEU A 469 4.09 14.65 -11.05
CA LEU A 469 5.16 15.22 -10.23
C LEU A 469 4.77 15.42 -8.76
N ARG A 470 3.49 15.70 -8.47
CA ARG A 470 3.01 15.85 -7.09
C ARG A 470 3.05 14.51 -6.33
N GLU A 471 2.63 13.41 -6.95
CA GLU A 471 2.75 12.08 -6.36
C GLU A 471 4.19 11.58 -6.35
N ALA A 472 4.99 11.90 -7.37
CA ALA A 472 6.43 11.60 -7.39
C ALA A 472 7.14 12.26 -6.20
N THR A 473 6.81 13.53 -5.90
CA THR A 473 7.32 14.23 -4.72
C THR A 473 6.93 13.49 -3.44
N HIS A 474 5.65 13.12 -3.29
CA HIS A 474 5.18 12.40 -2.10
C HIS A 474 5.84 11.03 -1.95
N LEU A 475 5.86 10.24 -3.02
CA LEU A 475 6.44 8.89 -3.03
C LEU A 475 7.94 8.94 -2.71
N ILE A 476 8.69 9.73 -3.45
CA ILE A 476 10.17 9.75 -3.34
C ILE A 476 10.58 10.30 -1.98
N GLU A 477 10.01 11.41 -1.52
CA GLU A 477 10.31 11.96 -0.18
C GLU A 477 9.90 11.02 0.95
N LEU A 478 8.84 10.21 0.78
CA LEU A 478 8.43 9.21 1.76
C LEU A 478 9.34 7.98 1.74
N ARG A 479 9.77 7.54 0.56
CA ARG A 479 10.55 6.31 0.41
C ARG A 479 12.05 6.51 0.61
N THR A 480 12.53 7.76 0.69
CA THR A 480 13.93 8.08 1.01
C THR A 480 14.19 8.36 2.49
N ILE A 481 13.14 8.45 3.35
CA ILE A 481 13.32 8.72 4.79
C ILE A 481 14.24 7.70 5.47
N PRO A 482 14.98 8.09 6.53
CA PRO A 482 15.99 7.24 7.19
C PRO A 482 15.47 5.87 7.62
N GLN A 483 14.24 5.79 8.17
CA GLN A 483 13.62 4.54 8.63
C GLN A 483 13.15 3.60 7.52
N GLY A 484 13.36 3.97 6.27
CA GLY A 484 13.07 3.17 5.10
C GLY A 484 14.05 2.00 4.96
N HIS A 485 13.60 0.88 4.37
CA HIS A 485 14.51 -0.21 3.97
C HIS A 485 15.52 0.29 2.95
N ILE A 486 16.79 -0.06 3.11
CA ILE A 486 17.89 0.43 2.27
C ILE A 486 17.61 0.26 0.76
N ASP A 487 17.07 -0.87 0.37
CA ASP A 487 16.86 -1.19 -1.03
C ASP A 487 15.80 -0.29 -1.67
N TYR A 488 14.62 -0.11 -1.06
CA TYR A 488 13.63 0.78 -1.66
C TYR A 488 14.03 2.26 -1.56
N ARG A 489 14.86 2.63 -0.57
CA ARG A 489 15.46 3.96 -0.52
C ARG A 489 16.35 4.20 -1.73
N LYS A 490 17.24 3.25 -2.07
CA LYS A 490 18.08 3.31 -3.28
C LYS A 490 17.25 3.44 -4.57
N ILE A 491 16.12 2.72 -4.67
CA ILE A 491 15.20 2.84 -5.81
C ILE A 491 14.62 4.26 -5.89
N ALA A 492 14.07 4.77 -4.79
CA ALA A 492 13.47 6.12 -4.74
C ALA A 492 14.53 7.23 -4.99
N GLN A 493 15.76 7.09 -4.46
CA GLN A 493 16.88 7.96 -4.74
C GLN A 493 17.26 7.94 -6.24
N LYS A 494 17.23 6.75 -6.87
CA LYS A 494 17.47 6.62 -8.32
C LYS A 494 16.36 7.28 -9.14
N MET A 495 15.09 7.11 -8.72
CA MET A 495 13.96 7.81 -9.36
C MET A 495 14.14 9.33 -9.30
N TYR A 496 14.52 9.88 -8.12
CA TYR A 496 14.83 11.30 -7.98
C TYR A 496 15.91 11.76 -8.93
N LYS A 497 17.06 11.06 -9.00
CA LYS A 497 18.16 11.41 -9.90
C LYS A 497 17.74 11.42 -11.36
N LEU A 498 16.88 10.49 -11.78
CA LEU A 498 16.37 10.45 -13.15
C LEU A 498 15.43 11.62 -13.46
N ILE A 499 14.58 12.02 -12.49
CA ILE A 499 13.77 13.24 -12.61
C ILE A 499 14.66 14.47 -12.66
N GLU A 500 15.62 14.60 -11.75
CA GLU A 500 16.57 15.72 -11.69
C GLU A 500 17.37 15.88 -13.00
N GLN A 501 17.80 14.78 -13.59
CA GLN A 501 18.51 14.77 -14.87
C GLN A 501 17.64 15.25 -16.04
N LYS A 502 16.35 14.91 -16.05
CA LYS A 502 15.42 15.30 -17.12
C LYS A 502 14.75 16.66 -16.88
N HIS A 503 14.42 16.95 -15.62
CA HIS A 503 13.71 18.15 -15.20
C HIS A 503 14.43 18.85 -14.03
N PRO A 504 15.65 19.40 -14.25
CA PRO A 504 16.47 20.00 -13.18
C PRO A 504 15.82 21.19 -12.49
N ILE A 505 14.90 21.91 -13.15
CA ILE A 505 14.18 23.02 -12.53
C ILE A 505 13.03 22.49 -11.69
N LEU A 506 12.20 21.61 -12.25
CA LEU A 506 11.03 21.07 -11.55
C LEU A 506 11.40 20.15 -10.39
N SER A 507 12.56 19.44 -10.48
CA SER A 507 13.04 18.57 -9.40
C SER A 507 13.28 19.30 -8.07
N LYS A 508 13.49 20.64 -8.09
CA LYS A 508 13.68 21.46 -6.89
C LYS A 508 12.47 21.41 -5.93
N ILE A 509 11.29 21.03 -6.43
CA ILE A 509 10.11 20.83 -5.57
C ILE A 509 10.25 19.59 -4.66
N LEU A 510 11.09 18.61 -5.03
CA LEU A 510 11.41 17.41 -4.23
C LEU A 510 12.47 17.75 -3.16
N LYS A 511 12.17 18.74 -2.32
CA LYS A 511 13.11 19.36 -1.36
C LYS A 511 13.57 18.43 -0.22
N TYR A 512 12.78 17.42 0.11
CA TYR A 512 12.98 16.57 1.29
C TYR A 512 13.40 15.14 0.92
N VAL A 513 14.06 14.98 -0.22
CA VAL A 513 14.68 13.71 -0.61
C VAL A 513 15.93 13.49 0.23
N ASP A 514 15.97 12.40 0.95
CA ASP A 514 17.12 12.02 1.76
C ASP A 514 18.06 11.12 0.93
N MET A 515 19.26 11.61 0.65
CA MET A 515 20.29 10.92 -0.15
C MET A 515 21.34 10.21 0.71
N ASN A 516 21.29 10.35 2.05
CA ASN A 516 22.24 9.73 2.96
C ASN A 516 22.07 8.21 3.03
N GLN A 517 23.06 7.53 3.58
CA GLN A 517 23.01 6.11 3.93
C GLN A 517 22.99 5.96 5.46
N TYR A 518 22.38 4.89 5.96
CA TYR A 518 22.24 4.63 7.38
C TYR A 518 22.50 3.15 7.67
N GLU A 519 23.28 2.85 8.72
CA GLU A 519 23.56 1.48 9.12
C GLU A 519 22.36 0.83 9.81
N LEU A 520 21.78 1.50 10.81
CA LEU A 520 20.53 1.09 11.46
C LEU A 520 19.40 2.04 11.10
N GLU A 521 18.71 1.79 9.99
CA GLU A 521 17.72 2.69 9.39
C GLU A 521 16.58 3.06 10.36
N ARG A 522 16.23 2.12 11.24
CA ARG A 522 15.12 2.32 12.18
C ARG A 522 15.50 2.97 13.50
N PHE A 523 16.78 3.11 13.79
CA PHE A 523 17.27 3.55 15.09
C PHE A 523 16.62 4.86 15.56
N GLU A 524 16.64 5.90 14.74
CA GLU A 524 16.02 7.19 15.05
C GLU A 524 14.48 7.12 15.18
N SER A 525 13.84 6.19 14.48
CA SER A 525 12.40 5.96 14.61
C SER A 525 12.06 5.29 15.94
N GLU A 526 12.87 4.33 16.38
CA GLU A 526 12.69 3.66 17.67
C GLU A 526 12.96 4.62 18.84
N LYS A 527 13.98 5.50 18.73
CA LYS A 527 14.20 6.59 19.71
C LYS A 527 12.95 7.44 19.89
N ARG A 528 12.38 7.95 18.78
CA ARG A 528 11.13 8.76 18.84
C ARG A 528 9.95 7.99 19.43
N THR A 529 9.85 6.69 19.17
CA THR A 529 8.79 5.85 19.74
C THR A 529 8.94 5.70 21.26
N GLU A 530 10.16 5.49 21.73
CA GLU A 530 10.45 5.37 23.14
C GLU A 530 10.26 6.70 23.89
N GLU A 531 10.64 7.83 23.29
CA GLU A 531 10.37 9.16 23.83
C GLU A 531 8.86 9.42 24.04
N LYS A 532 8.03 8.96 23.09
CA LYS A 532 6.57 9.06 23.25
C LYS A 532 6.03 8.18 24.36
N ARG A 533 6.59 6.97 24.54
CA ARG A 533 6.22 6.07 25.64
C ARG A 533 6.53 6.66 27.02
N LYS A 534 7.65 7.40 27.14
CA LYS A 534 8.02 8.09 28.39
C LYS A 534 7.09 9.25 28.75
N LYS A 535 6.28 9.73 27.81
CA LYS A 535 5.34 10.87 27.99
C LYS A 535 3.90 10.43 28.31
N ILE A 536 3.60 9.15 28.14
CA ILE A 536 2.33 8.50 28.51
C ILE A 536 2.49 7.85 29.89
#